data_ae111bdf82cc511eebcd6beb72a604d9
#
_entry.id   ae111bdf82cc511eebcd6beb72a604d9
#
_cell.length_a   1.000
_cell.length_b   1.000
_cell.length_c   1.000
_cell.angle_alpha   90.00
_cell.angle_beta   90.00
_cell.angle_gamma   90.00
#
_symmetry.space_group_name_H-M   'P 1'
#
loop_
_entity.id
_entity.type
_entity.pdbx_description
1 polymer ?
#
loop_
_entity_poly.entity_id
_entity_poly.type
_entity_poly.pdbx_seq_one_letter_code
_entity_poly.pdbx_strand_id
1 'polypeptide(L)'
;MIRLICAAAAGLLCWLSFAAAQTMPTTAGSAPAAVIEELVLANRILNDRGVLDAYGHVSIRHPADPGRYLMARAIAPGLVTAEDIMEFDLDSNPVDRRGRSLFVERFIHGEAYKSRPDVNAVIHTHSAGVIPFSVTQTPLRPVFHNASFLHVGVPVWEIRESFGTTKMLVNDGKLGQSLAATLGDKPVALMRGHGNVVVGPNVRVATARAVFTDENARMLAVALSLGGPVNYLSPGEGALRDKDPSDATRSWELWKANAMRKQQ
;
A
#
# COMPACT_ATOMS: atom_id res chain seq x y z
N MET A 1 19.46 30.11 -74.38
CA MET A 1 19.27 30.22 -72.93
C MET A 1 18.12 29.33 -72.55
N ILE A 2 18.40 28.10 -72.03
CA ILE A 2 17.41 27.11 -71.67
C ILE A 2 17.42 27.08 -70.13
N ARG A 3 16.26 27.41 -69.50
CA ARG A 3 16.10 27.32 -68.04
C ARG A 3 15.59 25.92 -67.67
N LEU A 4 16.40 25.18 -66.95
CA LEU A 4 15.95 23.92 -66.23
C LEU A 4 15.15 24.32 -64.98
N ILE A 5 13.94 23.77 -64.88
CA ILE A 5 13.11 23.82 -63.68
C ILE A 5 13.32 22.49 -62.97
N CYS A 6 13.98 22.52 -61.79
CA CYS A 6 14.03 21.40 -60.89
C CYS A 6 12.76 21.36 -60.02
N ALA A 7 11.92 20.35 -60.22
CA ALA A 7 10.80 20.08 -59.32
C ALA A 7 11.29 19.21 -58.12
N ALA A 8 11.25 19.77 -56.92
CA ALA A 8 11.50 19.02 -55.67
C ALA A 8 10.20 18.33 -55.22
N ALA A 9 10.21 17.01 -55.28
CA ALA A 9 9.14 16.20 -54.71
C ALA A 9 9.37 16.03 -53.19
N ALA A 10 8.57 16.69 -52.37
CA ALA A 10 8.55 16.49 -50.93
C ALA A 10 7.71 15.23 -50.61
N GLY A 11 8.40 14.15 -50.26
CA GLY A 11 7.75 12.93 -49.78
C GLY A 11 7.27 13.10 -48.34
N LEU A 12 5.97 13.13 -48.12
CA LEU A 12 5.35 13.07 -46.80
C LEU A 12 5.47 11.63 -46.28
N LEU A 13 6.40 11.34 -45.35
CA LEU A 13 6.41 10.10 -44.59
C LEU A 13 5.33 10.21 -43.48
N CYS A 14 4.18 9.57 -43.70
CA CYS A 14 3.18 9.38 -42.67
C CYS A 14 3.64 8.31 -41.68
N TRP A 15 4.09 8.72 -40.50
CA TRP A 15 4.34 7.78 -39.38
C TRP A 15 3.02 7.31 -38.82
N LEU A 16 2.62 6.09 -39.20
CA LEU A 16 1.53 5.37 -38.54
C LEU A 16 2.03 4.87 -37.19
N SER A 17 1.74 5.63 -36.14
CA SER A 17 1.92 5.14 -34.76
C SER A 17 0.90 4.05 -34.51
N PHE A 18 1.32 2.78 -34.56
CA PHE A 18 0.54 1.69 -34.04
C PHE A 18 0.52 1.83 -32.51
N ALA A 19 -0.56 2.36 -31.95
CA ALA A 19 -0.86 2.18 -30.55
C ALA A 19 -1.11 0.68 -30.33
N ALA A 20 -0.16 0.00 -29.70
CA ALA A 20 -0.35 -1.37 -29.25
C ALA A 20 -1.57 -1.37 -28.31
N ALA A 21 -2.65 -2.01 -28.72
CA ALA A 21 -3.81 -2.23 -27.84
C ALA A 21 -3.30 -3.04 -26.65
N GLN A 22 -3.30 -2.43 -25.45
CA GLN A 22 -3.01 -3.17 -24.22
C GLN A 22 -4.07 -4.26 -24.08
N THR A 23 -3.64 -5.51 -24.23
CA THR A 23 -4.50 -6.65 -23.96
C THR A 23 -4.85 -6.63 -22.48
N MET A 24 -6.16 -6.65 -22.17
CA MET A 24 -6.62 -6.76 -20.78
C MET A 24 -6.10 -8.07 -20.18
N PRO A 25 -5.61 -8.05 -18.93
CA PRO A 25 -5.13 -9.25 -18.27
C PRO A 25 -6.29 -10.27 -18.13
N THR A 26 -5.97 -11.56 -18.26
CA THR A 26 -6.95 -12.62 -18.01
C THR A 26 -7.24 -12.76 -16.52
N THR A 27 -8.48 -13.13 -16.16
CA THR A 27 -8.85 -13.35 -14.76
C THR A 27 -8.24 -14.64 -14.20
N ALA A 28 -7.88 -14.63 -12.91
CA ALA A 28 -7.52 -15.83 -12.13
C ALA A 28 -8.76 -16.66 -11.70
N GLY A 29 -9.95 -16.18 -12.01
CA GLY A 29 -11.21 -16.78 -11.56
C GLY A 29 -11.77 -16.11 -10.31
N SER A 30 -12.90 -16.59 -9.82
CA SER A 30 -13.55 -16.01 -8.64
C SER A 30 -12.78 -16.32 -7.37
N ALA A 31 -12.43 -15.28 -6.59
CA ALA A 31 -11.90 -15.48 -5.27
C ALA A 31 -12.98 -16.03 -4.30
N PRO A 32 -12.61 -16.86 -3.31
CA PRO A 32 -13.54 -17.34 -2.29
C PRO A 32 -14.23 -16.19 -1.55
N ALA A 33 -15.53 -16.33 -1.28
CA ALA A 33 -16.32 -15.29 -0.60
C ALA A 33 -15.70 -14.85 0.74
N ALA A 34 -15.15 -15.79 1.52
CA ALA A 34 -14.46 -15.49 2.77
C ALA A 34 -13.25 -14.57 2.61
N VAL A 35 -12.51 -14.69 1.50
CA VAL A 35 -11.37 -13.83 1.18
C VAL A 35 -11.82 -12.41 0.85
N ILE A 36 -12.90 -12.29 0.08
CA ILE A 36 -13.52 -10.99 -0.23
C ILE A 36 -14.06 -10.33 1.05
N GLU A 37 -14.74 -11.10 1.91
CA GLU A 37 -15.24 -10.61 3.20
C GLU A 37 -14.11 -10.08 4.09
N GLU A 38 -13.00 -10.81 4.22
CA GLU A 38 -11.84 -10.35 4.99
C GLU A 38 -11.24 -9.05 4.44
N LEU A 39 -11.17 -8.91 3.11
CA LEU A 39 -10.68 -7.68 2.47
C LEU A 39 -11.61 -6.49 2.76
N VAL A 40 -12.91 -6.68 2.66
CA VAL A 40 -13.93 -5.67 3.01
C VAL A 40 -13.80 -5.29 4.48
N LEU A 41 -13.72 -6.27 5.37
CA LEU A 41 -13.57 -6.06 6.82
C LEU A 41 -12.28 -5.30 7.15
N ALA A 42 -11.15 -5.61 6.51
CA ALA A 42 -9.89 -4.89 6.71
C ALA A 42 -10.02 -3.40 6.40
N ASN A 43 -10.65 -3.03 5.29
CA ASN A 43 -10.93 -1.64 4.94
C ASN A 43 -11.76 -0.94 6.03
N ARG A 44 -12.84 -1.59 6.50
CA ARG A 44 -13.75 -1.04 7.51
C ARG A 44 -13.12 -0.94 8.89
N ILE A 45 -12.36 -1.96 9.31
CA ILE A 45 -11.62 -1.96 10.58
C ILE A 45 -10.62 -0.81 10.60
N LEU A 46 -9.82 -0.67 9.56
CA LEU A 46 -8.78 0.38 9.51
C LEU A 46 -9.39 1.78 9.45
N ASN A 47 -10.52 1.95 8.78
CA ASN A 47 -11.27 3.20 8.82
C ASN A 47 -11.85 3.47 10.22
N ASP A 48 -12.45 2.46 10.86
CA ASP A 48 -12.99 2.56 12.24
C ASP A 48 -11.91 2.88 13.27
N ARG A 49 -10.69 2.37 13.08
CA ARG A 49 -9.51 2.64 13.92
C ARG A 49 -8.85 3.99 13.63
N GLY A 50 -9.32 4.73 12.62
CA GLY A 50 -8.75 6.02 12.21
C GLY A 50 -7.36 5.91 11.59
N VAL A 51 -6.99 4.72 11.08
CA VAL A 51 -5.73 4.46 10.37
C VAL A 51 -5.87 4.76 8.89
N LEU A 52 -7.02 4.43 8.30
CA LEU A 52 -7.38 4.84 6.94
C LEU A 52 -8.32 6.05 6.98
N ASP A 53 -7.98 7.05 6.20
CA ASP A 53 -8.86 8.16 5.84
C ASP A 53 -9.73 7.80 4.61
N ALA A 54 -10.25 8.79 3.89
CA ALA A 54 -11.05 8.56 2.68
C ALA A 54 -10.24 8.05 1.47
N TYR A 55 -8.91 8.10 1.52
CA TYR A 55 -8.01 7.85 0.39
C TYR A 55 -7.11 6.63 0.55
N GLY A 56 -6.87 6.15 1.78
CA GLY A 56 -6.10 4.95 2.02
C GLY A 56 -6.79 3.69 1.47
N HIS A 57 -6.04 2.61 1.25
CA HIS A 57 -6.56 1.41 0.59
C HIS A 57 -5.82 0.13 0.99
N VAL A 58 -6.52 -1.00 0.86
CA VAL A 58 -6.06 -2.33 1.22
C VAL A 58 -6.14 -3.23 0.00
N SER A 59 -5.16 -4.11 -0.18
CA SER A 59 -5.21 -5.20 -1.14
C SER A 59 -4.78 -6.53 -0.51
N ILE A 60 -5.18 -7.62 -1.16
CA ILE A 60 -4.69 -8.97 -0.88
C ILE A 60 -4.24 -9.62 -2.19
N ARG A 61 -3.19 -10.46 -2.12
CA ARG A 61 -2.79 -11.28 -3.25
C ARG A 61 -3.90 -12.28 -3.57
N HIS A 62 -4.16 -12.53 -4.86
CA HIS A 62 -5.21 -13.46 -5.25
C HIS A 62 -4.85 -14.90 -4.85
N PRO A 63 -5.74 -15.62 -4.15
CA PRO A 63 -5.39 -16.94 -3.59
C PRO A 63 -5.12 -18.03 -4.64
N ALA A 64 -5.68 -17.89 -5.84
CA ALA A 64 -5.50 -18.86 -6.93
C ALA A 64 -4.36 -18.49 -7.90
N ASP A 65 -3.90 -17.23 -7.91
CA ASP A 65 -2.84 -16.77 -8.81
C ASP A 65 -1.98 -15.70 -8.12
N PRO A 66 -0.73 -16.01 -7.74
CA PRO A 66 0.18 -15.04 -7.10
C PRO A 66 0.57 -13.87 -8.02
N GLY A 67 0.33 -13.97 -9.33
CA GLY A 67 0.48 -12.90 -10.31
C GLY A 67 -0.69 -11.90 -10.34
N ARG A 68 -1.64 -12.01 -9.41
CA ARG A 68 -2.84 -11.17 -9.31
C ARG A 68 -3.03 -10.65 -7.88
N TYR A 69 -3.78 -9.56 -7.74
CA TYR A 69 -4.24 -9.08 -6.43
C TYR A 69 -5.66 -8.51 -6.50
N LEU A 70 -6.31 -8.44 -5.36
CA LEU A 70 -7.66 -7.94 -5.17
C LEU A 70 -7.61 -6.64 -4.37
N MET A 71 -8.33 -5.62 -4.82
CA MET A 71 -8.45 -4.32 -4.15
C MET A 71 -9.79 -3.69 -4.52
N ALA A 72 -10.33 -2.84 -3.66
CA ALA A 72 -11.54 -2.09 -3.98
C ALA A 72 -11.31 -1.09 -5.14
N ARG A 73 -12.38 -0.75 -5.88
CA ARG A 73 -12.36 0.47 -6.70
C ARG A 73 -12.07 1.70 -5.84
N ALA A 74 -11.74 2.83 -6.44
CA ALA A 74 -11.52 4.08 -5.69
C ALA A 74 -12.83 4.54 -5.01
N ILE A 75 -12.95 4.17 -3.74
CA ILE A 75 -14.04 4.51 -2.82
C ILE A 75 -13.47 4.61 -1.40
N ALA A 76 -14.06 5.42 -0.54
CA ALA A 76 -13.63 5.53 0.85
C ALA A 76 -13.71 4.18 1.58
N PRO A 77 -12.66 3.77 2.33
CA PRO A 77 -12.55 2.44 2.92
C PRO A 77 -13.73 2.01 3.79
N GLY A 78 -14.33 2.95 4.53
CA GLY A 78 -15.51 2.67 5.35
C GLY A 78 -16.77 2.30 4.57
N LEU A 79 -16.80 2.59 3.25
CA LEU A 79 -17.94 2.33 2.37
C LEU A 79 -17.76 1.09 1.47
N VAL A 80 -16.60 0.43 1.55
CA VAL A 80 -16.28 -0.73 0.69
C VAL A 80 -17.25 -1.87 0.93
N THR A 81 -17.76 -2.44 -0.18
CA THR A 81 -18.59 -3.65 -0.23
C THR A 81 -17.92 -4.74 -1.08
N ALA A 82 -18.47 -5.92 -1.12
CA ALA A 82 -17.95 -7.02 -1.95
C ALA A 82 -17.97 -6.70 -3.45
N GLU A 83 -18.98 -5.96 -3.91
CA GLU A 83 -19.16 -5.55 -5.31
C GLU A 83 -18.11 -4.52 -5.76
N ASP A 84 -17.48 -3.83 -4.81
CA ASP A 84 -16.44 -2.86 -5.09
C ASP A 84 -15.08 -3.52 -5.36
N ILE A 85 -14.90 -4.79 -4.96
CA ILE A 85 -13.63 -5.50 -5.13
C ILE A 85 -13.36 -5.79 -6.60
N MET A 86 -12.14 -5.52 -7.03
CA MET A 86 -11.63 -5.69 -8.38
C MET A 86 -10.37 -6.54 -8.36
N GLU A 87 -10.15 -7.28 -9.44
CA GLU A 87 -8.91 -8.01 -9.70
C GLU A 87 -7.97 -7.16 -10.56
N PHE A 88 -6.66 -7.22 -10.23
CA PHE A 88 -5.57 -6.55 -10.94
C PHE A 88 -4.44 -7.53 -11.23
N ASP A 89 -3.68 -7.27 -12.30
CA ASP A 89 -2.36 -7.86 -12.47
C ASP A 89 -1.31 -7.11 -11.61
N LEU A 90 -0.08 -7.63 -11.56
CA LEU A 90 0.98 -6.97 -10.79
C LEU A 90 1.50 -5.67 -11.43
N ASP A 91 1.15 -5.38 -12.69
CA ASP A 91 1.37 -4.07 -13.32
C ASP A 91 0.27 -3.07 -12.96
N SER A 92 -0.66 -3.49 -12.08
CA SER A 92 -1.78 -2.70 -11.58
C SER A 92 -2.81 -2.35 -12.66
N ASN A 93 -2.90 -3.17 -13.73
CA ASN A 93 -3.98 -3.09 -14.70
C ASN A 93 -5.19 -3.89 -14.19
N PRO A 94 -6.40 -3.32 -14.23
CA PRO A 94 -7.60 -4.04 -13.84
C PRO A 94 -7.95 -5.12 -14.88
N VAL A 95 -8.35 -6.31 -14.41
CA VAL A 95 -8.83 -7.40 -15.28
C VAL A 95 -10.16 -7.03 -15.95
N ASP A 96 -11.07 -6.45 -15.17
CA ASP A 96 -12.38 -5.99 -15.64
C ASP A 96 -12.77 -4.69 -14.96
N ARG A 97 -12.54 -3.58 -15.65
CA ARG A 97 -12.80 -2.24 -15.10
C ARG A 97 -14.30 -1.91 -14.99
N ARG A 98 -15.14 -2.32 -15.93
CA ARG A 98 -16.60 -1.98 -16.02
C ARG A 98 -16.92 -0.51 -15.73
N GLY A 99 -16.08 0.41 -16.16
CA GLY A 99 -16.26 1.85 -15.89
C GLY A 99 -15.96 2.30 -14.45
N ARG A 100 -15.54 1.40 -13.54
CA ARG A 100 -15.23 1.72 -12.15
C ARG A 100 -13.97 2.61 -12.05
N SER A 101 -13.96 3.54 -11.09
CA SER A 101 -12.80 4.37 -10.78
C SER A 101 -11.69 3.55 -10.13
N LEU A 102 -10.43 3.91 -10.40
CA LEU A 102 -9.26 3.23 -9.87
C LEU A 102 -8.51 4.14 -8.90
N PHE A 103 -7.98 3.58 -7.81
CA PHE A 103 -7.01 4.31 -7.01
C PHE A 103 -5.79 4.66 -7.87
N VAL A 104 -5.38 5.93 -7.80
CA VAL A 104 -4.18 6.42 -8.52
C VAL A 104 -2.96 5.65 -8.04
N GLU A 105 -2.85 5.41 -6.74
CA GLU A 105 -1.70 4.81 -6.07
C GLU A 105 -1.73 3.27 -5.97
N ARG A 106 -2.54 2.60 -6.78
CA ARG A 106 -2.58 1.13 -6.87
C ARG A 106 -1.22 0.49 -7.21
N PHE A 107 -0.31 1.27 -7.80
CA PHE A 107 1.06 0.83 -8.13
C PHE A 107 1.90 0.53 -6.88
N ILE A 108 1.58 1.10 -5.72
CA ILE A 108 2.17 0.71 -4.43
C ILE A 108 2.00 -0.79 -4.19
N HIS A 109 0.78 -1.30 -4.46
CA HIS A 109 0.43 -2.71 -4.22
C HIS A 109 1.10 -3.63 -5.23
N GLY A 110 0.93 -3.38 -6.53
CA GLY A 110 1.51 -4.20 -7.58
C GLY A 110 3.02 -4.35 -7.43
N GLU A 111 3.75 -3.26 -7.20
CA GLU A 111 5.20 -3.30 -7.07
C GLU A 111 5.67 -3.93 -5.75
N ALA A 112 4.93 -3.75 -4.65
CA ALA A 112 5.19 -4.48 -3.41
C ALA A 112 5.04 -6.00 -3.61
N TYR A 113 4.00 -6.46 -4.30
CA TYR A 113 3.81 -7.87 -4.60
C TYR A 113 4.88 -8.43 -5.54
N LYS A 114 5.34 -7.67 -6.55
CA LYS A 114 6.43 -8.09 -7.45
C LYS A 114 7.73 -8.31 -6.69
N SER A 115 8.08 -7.40 -5.79
CA SER A 115 9.34 -7.45 -5.05
C SER A 115 9.33 -8.44 -3.88
N ARG A 116 8.14 -8.82 -3.36
CA ARG A 116 7.96 -9.59 -2.13
C ARG A 116 6.99 -10.75 -2.32
N PRO A 117 7.45 -11.94 -2.79
CA PRO A 117 6.61 -13.13 -2.92
C PRO A 117 6.00 -13.63 -1.61
N ASP A 118 6.61 -13.31 -0.47
CA ASP A 118 6.15 -13.63 0.89
C ASP A 118 5.01 -12.73 1.37
N VAL A 119 4.76 -11.61 0.68
CA VAL A 119 3.70 -10.65 1.02
C VAL A 119 2.38 -11.07 0.34
N ASN A 120 1.33 -11.23 1.16
CA ASN A 120 -0.02 -11.54 0.68
C ASN A 120 -1.05 -10.45 1.01
N ALA A 121 -0.66 -9.39 1.73
CA ALA A 121 -1.50 -8.22 1.94
C ALA A 121 -0.65 -6.95 1.98
N VAL A 122 -1.16 -5.87 1.36
CA VAL A 122 -0.54 -4.55 1.32
C VAL A 122 -1.59 -3.51 1.71
N ILE A 123 -1.19 -2.59 2.58
CA ILE A 123 -2.01 -1.47 3.06
C ILE A 123 -1.23 -0.18 2.84
N HIS A 124 -1.87 0.80 2.23
CA HIS A 124 -1.37 2.17 2.16
C HIS A 124 -2.27 3.07 3.00
N THR A 125 -1.66 3.90 3.85
CA THR A 125 -2.38 4.79 4.77
C THR A 125 -1.82 6.20 4.76
N HIS A 126 -2.67 7.17 5.11
CA HIS A 126 -2.28 8.54 5.44
C HIS A 126 -2.33 8.76 6.97
N SER A 127 -1.94 7.75 7.74
CA SER A 127 -2.00 7.76 9.21
C SER A 127 -1.29 8.98 9.79
N ALA A 128 -2.05 9.81 10.51
CA ALA A 128 -1.55 11.05 11.10
C ALA A 128 -0.47 10.80 12.17
N GLY A 129 -0.48 9.63 12.81
CA GLY A 129 0.52 9.27 13.81
C GLY A 129 1.91 9.08 13.22
N VAL A 130 2.03 8.53 12.01
CA VAL A 130 3.32 8.20 11.40
C VAL A 130 3.93 9.36 10.60
N ILE A 131 3.12 10.27 10.06
CA ILE A 131 3.59 11.36 9.21
C ILE A 131 4.69 12.20 9.87
N PRO A 132 4.60 12.59 11.16
CA PRO A 132 5.67 13.36 11.83
C PRO A 132 7.04 12.69 11.77
N PHE A 133 7.10 11.35 11.84
CA PHE A 133 8.35 10.58 11.74
C PHE A 133 8.88 10.50 10.32
N SER A 134 8.04 10.73 9.31
CA SER A 134 8.47 10.76 7.91
C SER A 134 9.09 12.10 7.47
N VAL A 135 8.91 13.16 8.26
CA VAL A 135 9.37 14.52 7.95
C VAL A 135 10.40 15.08 8.94
N THR A 136 10.80 14.27 9.92
CA THR A 136 11.82 14.61 10.92
C THR A 136 12.97 13.60 10.88
N GLN A 137 14.07 13.92 11.54
CA GLN A 137 15.21 13.00 11.71
C GLN A 137 14.97 11.96 12.84
N THR A 138 13.85 12.04 13.54
CA THR A 138 13.51 11.11 14.62
C THR A 138 13.02 9.79 14.02
N PRO A 139 13.72 8.65 14.21
CA PRO A 139 13.31 7.39 13.64
C PRO A 139 12.07 6.83 14.35
N LEU A 140 11.16 6.24 13.58
CA LEU A 140 10.05 5.47 14.14
C LEU A 140 10.59 4.13 14.68
N ARG A 141 10.60 3.97 16.00
CA ARG A 141 11.08 2.78 16.71
C ARG A 141 10.02 2.24 17.66
N PRO A 142 10.01 0.94 17.98
CA PRO A 142 9.02 0.38 18.87
C PRO A 142 9.24 0.79 20.33
N VAL A 143 8.19 1.32 20.94
CA VAL A 143 8.08 1.60 22.40
C VAL A 143 6.95 0.79 23.04
N PHE A 144 6.22 0.01 22.23
CA PHE A 144 5.03 -0.73 22.60
C PHE A 144 5.15 -2.18 22.11
N HIS A 145 4.90 -3.15 22.97
CA HIS A 145 5.17 -4.57 22.68
C HIS A 145 4.38 -5.13 21.49
N ASN A 146 3.16 -4.62 21.19
CA ASN A 146 2.40 -5.03 20.01
C ASN A 146 2.96 -4.46 18.70
N ALA A 147 3.85 -3.48 18.78
CA ALA A 147 4.57 -2.94 17.63
C ALA A 147 5.98 -3.51 17.50
N SER A 148 6.26 -4.66 18.13
CA SER A 148 7.57 -5.34 18.14
C SER A 148 8.14 -5.57 16.75
N PHE A 149 7.30 -5.86 15.74
CA PHE A 149 7.71 -6.05 14.35
C PHE A 149 8.45 -4.84 13.74
N LEU A 150 8.37 -3.65 14.35
CA LEU A 150 9.14 -2.47 13.95
C LEU A 150 10.62 -2.53 14.38
N HIS A 151 11.02 -3.54 15.17
CA HIS A 151 12.42 -3.69 15.64
C HIS A 151 13.42 -3.83 14.48
N VAL A 152 12.99 -4.31 13.32
CA VAL A 152 13.82 -4.46 12.13
C VAL A 152 14.11 -3.13 11.42
N GLY A 153 13.56 -2.02 11.95
CA GLY A 153 13.67 -0.68 11.38
C GLY A 153 12.52 -0.32 10.44
N VAL A 154 12.29 0.99 10.32
CA VAL A 154 11.26 1.58 9.47
C VAL A 154 11.92 2.62 8.56
N PRO A 155 12.22 2.29 7.31
CA PRO A 155 12.83 3.23 6.37
C PRO A 155 11.84 4.32 5.95
N VAL A 156 12.38 5.47 5.52
CA VAL A 156 11.61 6.58 4.94
C VAL A 156 11.92 6.67 3.46
N TRP A 157 10.90 6.59 2.62
CA TRP A 157 11.01 6.86 1.21
C TRP A 157 10.89 8.35 0.94
N GLU A 158 11.99 8.94 0.44
CA GLU A 158 12.05 10.33 0.00
C GLU A 158 11.94 10.39 -1.52
N ILE A 159 10.73 10.63 -2.02
CA ILE A 159 10.44 10.65 -3.46
C ILE A 159 11.31 11.63 -4.25
N ARG A 160 11.74 12.74 -3.63
CA ARG A 160 12.54 13.78 -4.30
C ARG A 160 13.94 13.31 -4.64
N GLU A 161 14.51 12.35 -3.92
CA GLU A 161 15.86 11.85 -4.18
C GLU A 161 16.00 11.23 -5.58
N SER A 162 14.93 10.54 -6.04
CA SER A 162 14.93 9.87 -7.34
C SER A 162 14.13 10.60 -8.43
N PHE A 163 13.13 11.41 -8.04
CA PHE A 163 12.16 11.97 -8.99
C PHE A 163 12.02 13.51 -8.92
N GLY A 164 12.79 14.17 -8.05
CA GLY A 164 12.70 15.62 -7.87
C GLY A 164 11.33 16.08 -7.35
N THR A 165 10.90 17.29 -7.73
CA THR A 165 9.60 17.82 -7.32
C THR A 165 8.46 17.08 -8.04
N THR A 166 7.59 16.44 -7.28
CA THR A 166 6.44 15.66 -7.76
C THR A 166 5.14 16.09 -7.07
N LYS A 167 4.01 15.51 -7.47
CA LYS A 167 2.74 15.62 -6.74
C LYS A 167 2.68 14.73 -5.49
N MET A 168 3.77 14.06 -5.13
CA MET A 168 3.91 13.11 -4.01
C MET A 168 3.01 11.85 -4.11
N LEU A 169 2.43 11.58 -5.27
CA LEU A 169 1.57 10.40 -5.52
C LEU A 169 2.36 9.34 -6.26
N VAL A 170 2.13 8.08 -5.90
CA VAL A 170 2.68 6.89 -6.58
C VAL A 170 1.75 6.50 -7.73
N ASN A 171 1.82 7.24 -8.82
CA ASN A 171 0.88 7.14 -9.94
C ASN A 171 1.38 6.31 -11.13
N ASP A 172 2.54 5.68 -11.02
CA ASP A 172 3.09 4.76 -12.02
C ASP A 172 3.96 3.67 -11.38
N GLY A 173 4.34 2.67 -12.21
CA GLY A 173 5.14 1.54 -11.77
C GLY A 173 6.57 1.91 -11.34
N LYS A 174 7.19 2.97 -11.91
CA LYS A 174 8.56 3.38 -11.53
C LYS A 174 8.59 3.95 -10.12
N LEU A 175 7.60 4.78 -9.77
CA LEU A 175 7.43 5.32 -8.43
C LEU A 175 7.14 4.19 -7.43
N GLY A 176 6.26 3.24 -7.79
CA GLY A 176 5.97 2.06 -6.97
C GLY A 176 7.19 1.19 -6.75
N GLN A 177 7.99 0.94 -7.79
CA GLN A 177 9.23 0.17 -7.70
C GLN A 177 10.27 0.83 -6.77
N SER A 178 10.43 2.15 -6.84
CA SER A 178 11.31 2.90 -5.94
C SER A 178 10.87 2.79 -4.48
N LEU A 179 9.56 2.92 -4.22
CA LEU A 179 9.02 2.71 -2.86
C LEU A 179 9.21 1.26 -2.39
N ALA A 180 8.94 0.28 -3.25
CA ALA A 180 9.14 -1.14 -2.93
C ALA A 180 10.62 -1.46 -2.64
N ALA A 181 11.56 -0.84 -3.34
CA ALA A 181 12.99 -0.96 -3.06
C ALA A 181 13.35 -0.38 -1.68
N THR A 182 12.76 0.76 -1.30
CA THR A 182 12.93 1.33 0.06
C THR A 182 12.31 0.45 1.14
N LEU A 183 11.13 -0.12 0.89
CA LEU A 183 10.50 -1.09 1.81
C LEU A 183 11.41 -2.30 2.06
N GLY A 184 12.05 -2.83 1.01
CA GLY A 184 12.96 -3.97 1.09
C GLY A 184 12.30 -5.17 1.77
N ASP A 185 12.96 -5.74 2.79
CA ASP A 185 12.48 -6.85 3.60
C ASP A 185 11.62 -6.41 4.82
N LYS A 186 11.42 -5.10 5.00
CA LYS A 186 10.74 -4.56 6.17
C LYS A 186 9.22 -4.70 6.08
N PRO A 187 8.51 -4.76 7.23
CA PRO A 187 7.04 -4.80 7.27
C PRO A 187 6.39 -3.43 7.01
N VAL A 188 7.14 -2.34 7.18
CA VAL A 188 6.64 -0.96 7.09
C VAL A 188 7.70 -0.07 6.45
N ALA A 189 7.29 0.82 5.55
CA ALA A 189 8.07 1.97 5.11
C ALA A 189 7.22 3.25 5.21
N LEU A 190 7.81 4.34 5.66
CA LEU A 190 7.19 5.66 5.66
C LEU A 190 7.39 6.31 4.29
N MET A 191 6.42 7.12 3.89
CA MET A 191 6.47 7.97 2.71
C MET A 191 6.52 9.43 3.19
N ARG A 192 7.60 10.14 2.89
CA ARG A 192 7.84 11.49 3.42
C ARG A 192 6.66 12.44 3.18
N GLY A 193 6.06 12.94 4.29
CA GLY A 193 4.95 13.89 4.27
C GLY A 193 3.67 13.37 3.63
N HIS A 194 3.52 12.03 3.54
CA HIS A 194 2.38 11.39 2.87
C HIS A 194 1.70 10.38 3.79
N GLY A 195 2.42 9.38 4.26
CA GLY A 195 1.87 8.30 5.08
C GLY A 195 2.83 7.12 5.15
N ASN A 196 2.30 5.90 5.01
CA ASN A 196 3.12 4.69 5.02
C ASN A 196 2.52 3.58 4.15
N VAL A 197 3.38 2.61 3.81
CA VAL A 197 2.99 1.30 3.31
C VAL A 197 3.29 0.25 4.37
N VAL A 198 2.34 -0.68 4.57
CA VAL A 198 2.43 -1.78 5.52
C VAL A 198 2.16 -3.08 4.79
N VAL A 199 2.96 -4.11 5.06
CA VAL A 199 2.81 -5.41 4.40
C VAL A 199 2.71 -6.55 5.41
N GLY A 200 2.09 -7.65 5.00
CA GLY A 200 1.94 -8.83 5.83
C GLY A 200 1.74 -10.13 5.05
N PRO A 201 1.95 -11.28 5.73
CA PRO A 201 1.72 -12.60 5.15
C PRO A 201 0.23 -12.92 4.93
N ASN A 202 -0.66 -12.14 5.51
CA ASN A 202 -2.10 -12.15 5.29
C ASN A 202 -2.71 -10.82 5.72
N VAL A 203 -4.00 -10.60 5.41
CA VAL A 203 -4.68 -9.33 5.65
C VAL A 203 -4.87 -9.04 7.15
N ARG A 204 -5.06 -10.05 7.99
CA ARG A 204 -5.24 -9.85 9.44
C ARG A 204 -3.95 -9.34 10.09
N VAL A 205 -2.80 -9.95 9.74
CA VAL A 205 -1.49 -9.49 10.20
C VAL A 205 -1.16 -8.10 9.68
N ALA A 206 -1.41 -7.83 8.39
CA ALA A 206 -1.18 -6.50 7.82
C ALA A 206 -2.05 -5.43 8.51
N THR A 207 -3.32 -5.74 8.79
CA THR A 207 -4.25 -4.86 9.52
C THR A 207 -3.74 -4.57 10.93
N ALA A 208 -3.31 -5.59 11.67
CA ALA A 208 -2.75 -5.41 13.01
C ALA A 208 -1.47 -4.56 12.97
N ARG A 209 -0.57 -4.83 12.02
CA ARG A 209 0.63 -4.01 11.81
C ARG A 209 0.29 -2.55 11.52
N ALA A 210 -0.70 -2.28 10.68
CA ALA A 210 -1.09 -0.90 10.36
C ALA A 210 -1.63 -0.16 11.59
N VAL A 211 -2.53 -0.79 12.37
CA VAL A 211 -3.06 -0.22 13.62
C VAL A 211 -1.97 0.01 14.64
N PHE A 212 -1.14 -1.00 14.91
CA PHE A 212 -0.10 -0.89 15.94
C PHE A 212 1.07 0.02 15.52
N THR A 213 1.30 0.22 14.22
CA THR A 213 2.24 1.23 13.73
C THR A 213 1.76 2.63 14.08
N ASP A 214 0.49 2.96 13.82
CA ASP A 214 -0.09 4.26 14.18
C ASP A 214 -0.12 4.48 15.69
N GLU A 215 -0.58 3.50 16.46
CA GLU A 215 -0.60 3.57 17.93
C GLU A 215 0.79 3.77 18.51
N ASN A 216 1.78 2.99 18.06
CA ASN A 216 3.18 3.13 18.49
C ASN A 216 3.74 4.51 18.13
N ALA A 217 3.45 5.02 16.94
CA ALA A 217 3.91 6.34 16.54
C ALA A 217 3.35 7.44 17.45
N ARG A 218 2.06 7.38 17.80
CA ARG A 218 1.43 8.30 18.75
C ARG A 218 2.06 8.20 20.14
N MET A 219 2.26 6.98 20.64
CA MET A 219 2.92 6.75 21.95
C MET A 219 4.34 7.27 21.97
N LEU A 220 5.11 7.01 20.90
CA LEU A 220 6.49 7.48 20.79
C LEU A 220 6.55 9.02 20.74
N ALA A 221 5.65 9.68 20.02
CA ALA A 221 5.59 11.14 20.00
C ALA A 221 5.35 11.72 21.39
N VAL A 222 4.45 11.12 22.17
CA VAL A 222 4.21 11.51 23.57
C VAL A 222 5.44 11.23 24.43
N ALA A 223 6.05 10.04 24.31
CA ALA A 223 7.25 9.70 25.09
C ALA A 223 8.40 10.69 24.84
N LEU A 224 8.61 11.11 23.59
CA LEU A 224 9.60 12.13 23.23
C LEU A 224 9.26 13.50 23.83
N SER A 225 8.00 13.87 23.93
CA SER A 225 7.56 15.14 24.51
C SER A 225 7.67 15.21 26.03
N LEU A 226 7.72 14.06 26.73
CA LEU A 226 7.92 14.01 28.18
C LEU A 226 9.34 14.36 28.60
N GLY A 227 10.29 14.38 27.66
CA GLY A 227 11.70 14.65 27.92
C GLY A 227 12.46 13.44 28.50
N GLY A 228 13.79 13.53 28.46
CA GLY A 228 14.67 12.44 28.90
C GLY A 228 14.86 11.34 27.83
N PRO A 229 15.67 10.30 28.15
CA PRO A 229 15.95 9.22 27.23
C PRO A 229 14.73 8.29 27.10
N VAL A 230 14.40 7.90 25.85
CA VAL A 230 13.35 6.91 25.57
C VAL A 230 13.96 5.50 25.60
N ASN A 231 13.40 4.61 26.41
CA ASN A 231 13.74 3.20 26.43
C ASN A 231 12.91 2.45 25.38
N TYR A 232 13.53 2.16 24.24
CA TYR A 232 12.91 1.41 23.16
C TYR A 232 12.95 -0.10 23.44
N LEU A 233 12.05 -0.85 22.80
CA LEU A 233 12.22 -2.31 22.73
C LEU A 233 13.58 -2.61 22.07
N SER A 234 14.34 -3.52 22.68
CA SER A 234 15.56 -4.02 22.06
C SER A 234 15.24 -4.90 20.84
N PRO A 235 16.18 -5.03 19.87
CA PRO A 235 15.99 -5.94 18.75
C PRO A 235 15.70 -7.39 19.18
N GLY A 236 16.29 -7.85 20.30
CA GLY A 236 16.06 -9.18 20.84
C GLY A 236 14.65 -9.37 21.38
N GLU A 237 14.13 -8.41 22.14
CA GLU A 237 12.74 -8.40 22.61
C GLU A 237 11.75 -8.36 21.43
N GLY A 238 12.02 -7.50 20.44
CA GLY A 238 11.23 -7.42 19.22
C GLY A 238 11.17 -8.74 18.48
N ALA A 239 12.31 -9.36 18.23
CA ALA A 239 12.41 -10.64 17.52
C ALA A 239 11.73 -11.80 18.26
N LEU A 240 11.77 -11.82 19.59
CA LEU A 240 11.06 -12.84 20.39
C LEU A 240 9.56 -12.67 20.28
N ARG A 241 9.09 -11.43 20.38
CA ARG A 241 7.67 -11.10 20.40
C ARG A 241 7.01 -11.30 19.01
N ASP A 242 7.73 -10.98 17.95
CA ASP A 242 7.23 -11.08 16.56
C ASP A 242 7.00 -12.54 16.09
N LYS A 243 7.51 -13.51 16.86
CA LYS A 243 7.28 -14.94 16.61
C LYS A 243 5.91 -15.46 17.08
N ASP A 244 5.16 -14.70 17.85
CA ASP A 244 3.84 -15.12 18.35
C ASP A 244 2.70 -14.53 17.50
N PRO A 245 2.09 -15.33 16.59
CA PRO A 245 1.02 -14.86 15.71
C PRO A 245 -0.34 -14.73 16.40
N SER A 246 -0.47 -15.17 17.67
CA SER A 246 -1.77 -15.28 18.39
C SER A 246 -2.48 -13.94 18.57
N ASP A 247 -1.73 -12.85 18.67
CA ASP A 247 -2.28 -11.53 18.97
C ASP A 247 -3.08 -10.91 17.82
N ALA A 248 -2.70 -11.21 16.58
CA ALA A 248 -3.43 -10.68 15.42
C ALA A 248 -4.88 -11.19 15.38
N THR A 249 -5.12 -12.44 15.76
CA THR A 249 -6.46 -13.04 15.78
C THR A 249 -7.36 -12.36 16.82
N ARG A 250 -6.88 -12.17 18.06
CA ARG A 250 -7.67 -11.55 19.14
C ARG A 250 -8.04 -10.10 18.79
N SER A 251 -7.09 -9.35 18.30
CA SER A 251 -7.31 -7.96 17.88
C SER A 251 -8.28 -7.89 16.70
N TRP A 252 -8.11 -8.75 15.71
CA TRP A 252 -8.99 -8.84 14.55
C TRP A 252 -10.44 -9.09 14.95
N GLU A 253 -10.71 -10.10 15.81
CA GLU A 253 -12.10 -10.43 16.20
C GLU A 253 -12.76 -9.27 16.98
N LEU A 254 -12.01 -8.59 17.86
CA LEU A 254 -12.51 -7.41 18.56
C LEU A 254 -12.84 -6.27 17.57
N TRP A 255 -11.93 -5.95 16.67
CA TRP A 255 -12.11 -4.87 15.71
C TRP A 255 -13.21 -5.18 14.69
N LYS A 256 -13.31 -6.43 14.24
CA LYS A 256 -14.40 -6.92 13.40
C LYS A 256 -15.76 -6.68 14.09
N ALA A 257 -15.90 -7.10 15.34
CA ALA A 257 -17.15 -6.90 16.10
C ALA A 257 -17.51 -5.41 16.25
N ASN A 258 -16.50 -4.53 16.46
CA ASN A 258 -16.72 -3.10 16.56
C ASN A 258 -17.15 -2.48 15.23
N ALA A 259 -16.44 -2.80 14.14
CA ALA A 259 -16.76 -2.28 12.81
C ALA A 259 -18.15 -2.72 12.33
N MET A 260 -18.58 -3.94 12.65
CA MET A 260 -19.90 -4.44 12.28
C MET A 260 -21.04 -3.77 13.07
N ARG A 261 -20.84 -3.47 14.36
CA ARG A 261 -21.86 -2.77 15.18
C ARG A 261 -22.16 -1.35 14.72
N LYS A 262 -21.17 -0.65 14.15
CA LYS A 262 -21.35 0.74 13.66
C LYS A 262 -22.10 0.83 12.32
N GLN A 263 -22.42 -0.31 11.71
CA GLN A 263 -23.16 -0.39 10.44
C GLN A 263 -24.64 -0.72 10.64
N GLN A 264 -25.04 -1.04 11.85
CA GLN A 264 -26.43 -1.20 12.27
C GLN A 264 -27.02 0.13 12.77
#